data_2e02f6a8786721ce7206a45e2464150e
#
_entry.id   2e02f6a8786721ce7206a45e2464150e
#
_cell.length_a   1.000
_cell.length_b   1.000
_cell.length_c   1.000
_cell.angle_alpha   90.00
_cell.angle_beta   90.00
_cell.angle_gamma   90.00
#
_symmetry.space_group_name_H-M   'P 1'
#
loop_
_entity.id
_entity.type
_entity.pdbx_description
1 polymer ?
#
loop_
_entity_poly.entity_id
_entity_poly.type
_entity_poly.pdbx_seq_one_letter_code
_entity_poly.pdbx_strand_id
1 'polypeptide(L)'
;NEEQYDIVTCLEVLEHVPDPKSLIATCFNLLKPGGFIFLSTINKNPRSWITAIVGAEYIFNLLPKGTHEFDKFIKPSVLAKYIRDAGGELIETKGMFYNPITHKANLNNDLGVNYLMYAKKP
;
A
#
# COMPACT_ATOMS: atom_id res chain seq x y z
N ASN A 1 0.90 -2.35 -23.45
CA ASN A 1 1.03 -3.80 -23.33
C ASN A 1 -0.33 -4.45 -23.28
N GLU A 2 -0.58 -5.35 -24.21
CA GLU A 2 -1.87 -6.04 -24.32
C GLU A 2 -1.99 -7.25 -23.39
N GLU A 3 -0.89 -7.67 -22.75
CA GLU A 3 -0.93 -8.78 -21.83
C GLU A 3 -1.74 -8.42 -20.58
N GLN A 4 -2.54 -9.35 -20.13
CA GLN A 4 -3.32 -9.22 -18.91
C GLN A 4 -3.02 -10.37 -17.96
N TYR A 5 -3.17 -10.10 -16.66
CA TYR A 5 -2.76 -11.01 -15.61
C TYR A 5 -3.93 -11.31 -14.67
N ASP A 6 -3.87 -12.47 -14.04
CA ASP A 6 -4.86 -12.88 -13.05
C ASP A 6 -4.65 -12.15 -11.71
N ILE A 7 -3.41 -11.85 -11.38
CA ILE A 7 -3.04 -11.20 -10.13
C ILE A 7 -1.98 -10.15 -10.41
N VAL A 8 -2.16 -8.98 -9.80
CA VAL A 8 -1.16 -7.90 -9.78
C VAL A 8 -0.88 -7.55 -8.33
N THR A 9 0.38 -7.38 -7.98
CA THR A 9 0.77 -6.94 -6.64
C THR A 9 1.49 -5.60 -6.72
N CYS A 10 1.18 -4.71 -5.79
CA CYS A 10 1.80 -3.40 -5.69
C CYS A 10 2.05 -3.12 -4.20
N LEU A 11 3.15 -3.68 -3.68
CA LEU A 11 3.43 -3.70 -2.25
C LEU A 11 4.50 -2.68 -1.90
N GLU A 12 4.13 -1.75 -0.99
CA GLU A 12 5.03 -0.71 -0.49
C GLU A 12 5.64 0.17 -1.60
N VAL A 13 4.89 0.43 -2.66
CA VAL A 13 5.34 1.23 -3.80
C VAL A 13 4.62 2.58 -3.87
N LEU A 14 3.36 2.62 -3.44
CA LEU A 14 2.49 3.78 -3.64
C LEU A 14 3.02 5.07 -3.00
N GLU A 15 3.69 4.96 -1.87
CA GLU A 15 4.29 6.10 -1.17
C GLU A 15 5.55 6.65 -1.88
N HIS A 16 6.06 5.93 -2.86
CA HIS A 16 7.27 6.31 -3.58
C HIS A 16 7.00 6.85 -4.99
N VAL A 17 5.75 6.89 -5.42
CA VAL A 17 5.40 7.37 -6.77
C VAL A 17 4.72 8.72 -6.72
N PRO A 18 4.91 9.58 -7.74
CA PRO A 18 4.33 10.92 -7.74
C PRO A 18 2.80 10.92 -7.92
N ASP A 19 2.23 9.92 -8.57
CA ASP A 19 0.80 9.84 -8.83
C ASP A 19 0.29 8.42 -8.58
N PRO A 20 -0.02 8.08 -7.31
CA PRO A 20 -0.50 6.74 -6.98
C PRO A 20 -1.84 6.39 -7.62
N LYS A 21 -2.71 7.38 -7.83
CA LYS A 21 -4.00 7.13 -8.49
C LYS A 21 -3.79 6.60 -9.91
N SER A 22 -2.87 7.19 -10.64
CA SER A 22 -2.54 6.81 -12.01
C SER A 22 -1.92 5.40 -12.06
N LEU A 23 -1.05 5.09 -11.10
CA LEU A 23 -0.45 3.77 -11.01
C LEU A 23 -1.50 2.69 -10.75
N ILE A 24 -2.45 2.97 -9.87
CA ILE A 24 -3.54 2.03 -9.57
C ILE A 24 -4.40 1.79 -10.82
N ALA A 25 -4.73 2.85 -11.57
CA ALA A 25 -5.47 2.70 -12.81
C ALA A 25 -4.71 1.84 -13.82
N THR A 26 -3.41 2.03 -13.94
CA THR A 26 -2.54 1.21 -14.80
C THR A 26 -2.56 -0.25 -14.36
N CYS A 27 -2.46 -0.51 -13.05
CA CYS A 27 -2.52 -1.87 -12.52
C CYS A 27 -3.85 -2.56 -12.86
N PHE A 28 -4.97 -1.85 -12.77
CA PHE A 28 -6.26 -2.41 -13.13
C PHE A 28 -6.36 -2.71 -14.61
N ASN A 29 -5.71 -1.91 -15.46
CA ASN A 29 -5.67 -2.21 -16.90
C ASN A 29 -4.88 -3.49 -17.21
N LEU A 30 -3.95 -3.87 -16.34
CA LEU A 30 -3.18 -5.10 -16.49
C LEU A 30 -3.93 -6.34 -15.99
N LEU A 31 -5.03 -6.17 -15.26
CA LEU A 31 -5.81 -7.28 -14.75
C LEU A 31 -6.82 -7.76 -15.75
N LYS A 32 -6.97 -9.08 -15.83
CA LYS A 32 -8.11 -9.69 -16.52
C LYS A 32 -9.40 -9.41 -15.74
N PRO A 33 -10.56 -9.36 -16.39
CA PRO A 33 -11.82 -9.40 -15.67
C PRO A 33 -11.85 -10.62 -14.72
N GLY A 34 -12.23 -10.40 -13.48
CA GLY A 34 -12.17 -11.43 -12.44
C GLY A 34 -10.82 -11.54 -11.71
N GLY A 35 -9.82 -10.79 -12.15
CA GLY A 35 -8.51 -10.80 -11.51
C GLY A 35 -8.48 -9.99 -10.22
N PHE A 36 -7.42 -10.18 -9.43
CA PHE A 36 -7.25 -9.54 -8.13
C PHE A 36 -6.00 -8.68 -8.08
N ILE A 37 -6.08 -7.58 -7.34
CA ILE A 37 -4.92 -6.75 -7.04
C ILE A 37 -4.72 -6.70 -5.52
N PHE A 38 -3.45 -6.78 -5.11
CA PHE A 38 -3.02 -6.65 -3.72
C PHE A 38 -2.15 -5.40 -3.60
N LEU A 39 -2.54 -4.51 -2.70
CA LEU A 39 -1.87 -3.22 -2.49
C LEU A 39 -1.51 -3.08 -1.02
N SER A 40 -0.30 -2.61 -0.73
CA SER A 40 0.07 -2.26 0.64
C SER A 40 0.79 -0.92 0.66
N THR A 41 0.58 -0.17 1.73
CA THR A 41 1.21 1.12 1.92
C THR A 41 1.11 1.55 3.38
N ILE A 42 1.53 2.79 3.68
CA ILE A 42 1.56 3.35 5.02
C ILE A 42 0.40 4.33 5.19
N ASN A 43 -0.34 4.20 6.29
CA ASN A 43 -1.46 5.07 6.60
C ASN A 43 -0.96 6.48 6.95
N LYS A 44 -1.63 7.49 6.42
CA LYS A 44 -1.30 8.90 6.70
C LYS A 44 -1.96 9.35 8.01
N ASN A 45 -1.25 9.22 9.12
CA ASN A 45 -1.67 9.71 10.43
C ASN A 45 -0.46 9.96 11.32
N PRO A 46 -0.62 10.67 12.45
CA PRO A 46 0.52 10.98 13.35
C PRO A 46 1.23 9.72 13.87
N ARG A 47 0.49 8.66 14.14
CA ARG A 47 1.08 7.40 14.63
C ARG A 47 2.03 6.77 13.61
N SER A 48 1.64 6.74 12.34
CA SER A 48 2.51 6.20 11.29
C SER A 48 3.75 7.06 11.10
N TRP A 49 3.61 8.39 11.19
CA TRP A 49 4.72 9.32 11.09
C TRP A 49 5.75 9.09 12.20
N ILE A 50 5.28 9.00 13.45
CA ILE A 50 6.15 8.75 14.59
C ILE A 50 6.85 7.39 14.44
N THR A 51 6.11 6.37 14.08
CA THR A 51 6.66 5.03 13.88
C THR A 51 7.72 5.02 12.79
N ALA A 52 7.49 5.73 11.69
CA ALA A 52 8.45 5.84 10.60
C ALA A 52 9.73 6.55 11.05
N ILE A 53 9.62 7.63 11.82
CA ILE A 53 10.78 8.36 12.33
C ILE A 53 11.59 7.47 13.28
N VAL A 54 10.95 6.82 14.23
CA VAL A 54 11.63 5.93 15.18
C VAL A 54 12.29 4.78 14.44
N GLY A 55 11.59 4.20 13.47
CA GLY A 55 12.16 3.14 12.65
C GLY A 55 13.36 3.60 11.83
N ALA A 56 13.28 4.80 11.27
CA ALA A 56 14.37 5.36 10.47
C ALA A 56 15.62 5.63 11.33
N GLU A 57 15.44 6.15 12.55
CA GLU A 57 16.57 6.35 13.45
C GLU A 57 17.22 5.05 13.87
N TYR A 58 16.43 4.00 13.93
CA TYR A 58 16.90 2.69 14.38
C TYR A 58 17.63 1.92 13.27
N ILE A 59 17.12 2.03 12.07
CA ILE A 59 17.64 1.31 10.93
C ILE A 59 18.64 2.14 10.14
N PHE A 60 18.70 3.24 10.35
CA PHE A 60 19.07 4.11 9.87
C PHE A 60 20.03 4.63 9.26
N ASN A 61 20.62 5.04 9.14
CA ASN A 61 21.77 5.35 8.30
C ASN A 61 21.88 4.48 7.03
N LEU A 62 21.01 3.49 6.92
CA LEU A 62 20.94 2.61 5.74
C LEU A 62 20.01 3.13 4.67
N LEU A 63 19.11 4.07 5.01
CA LEU A 63 18.14 4.60 4.08
C LEU A 63 18.39 6.09 3.82
N PRO A 64 18.29 6.55 2.57
CA PRO A 64 18.40 7.97 2.27
C PRO A 64 17.32 8.78 2.97
N LYS A 65 17.62 10.04 3.28
CA LYS A 65 16.61 10.98 3.80
C LYS A 65 15.49 11.13 2.78
N GLY A 66 14.26 11.21 3.27
CA GLY A 66 13.09 11.38 2.41
C GLY A 66 12.52 10.09 1.86
N THR A 67 13.06 8.93 2.26
CA THR A 67 12.50 7.64 1.86
C THR A 67 11.05 7.49 2.29
N HIS A 68 10.70 8.04 3.47
CA HIS A 68 9.33 8.05 3.97
C HIS A 68 8.89 9.50 4.19
N GLU A 69 8.25 10.10 3.19
CA GLU A 69 7.67 11.43 3.31
C GLU A 69 6.21 11.32 3.75
N PHE A 70 5.84 12.04 4.82
CA PHE A 70 4.50 11.97 5.40
C PHE A 70 3.41 12.31 4.38
N ASP A 71 3.66 13.30 3.51
CA ASP A 71 2.68 13.70 2.50
C ASP A 71 2.37 12.62 1.47
N LYS A 72 3.24 11.62 1.35
CA LYS A 72 3.04 10.49 0.43
C LYS A 72 2.39 9.29 1.10
N PHE A 73 2.16 9.35 2.40
CA PHE A 73 1.40 8.31 3.10
C PHE A 73 -0.07 8.44 2.70
N ILE A 74 -0.76 7.33 2.60
CA ILE A 74 -2.11 7.29 2.03
C ILE A 74 -3.10 6.73 3.06
N LYS A 75 -4.15 7.49 3.34
CA LYS A 75 -5.24 7.00 4.20
C LYS A 75 -5.98 5.85 3.52
N PRO A 76 -6.44 4.85 4.27
CA PRO A 76 -7.21 3.74 3.69
C PRO A 76 -8.44 4.20 2.90
N SER A 77 -9.14 5.23 3.37
CA SER A 77 -10.31 5.77 2.67
C SER A 77 -9.94 6.35 1.29
N VAL A 78 -8.76 6.94 1.18
CA VAL A 78 -8.27 7.52 -0.07
C VAL A 78 -7.89 6.41 -1.04
N LEU A 79 -7.18 5.39 -0.56
CA LEU A 79 -6.82 4.25 -1.40
C LEU A 79 -8.06 3.50 -1.89
N ALA A 80 -9.04 3.31 -1.02
CA ALA A 80 -10.32 2.70 -1.39
C ALA A 80 -11.02 3.50 -2.50
N LYS A 81 -10.96 4.84 -2.43
CA LYS A 81 -11.50 5.68 -3.48
C LYS A 81 -10.78 5.49 -4.81
N TYR A 82 -9.45 5.42 -4.79
CA TYR A 82 -8.67 5.19 -6.00
C TYR A 82 -9.01 3.85 -6.65
N ILE A 83 -9.23 2.81 -5.83
CA ILE A 83 -9.66 1.50 -6.32
C ILE A 83 -11.04 1.59 -7.00
N ARG A 84 -11.99 2.24 -6.35
CA ARG A 84 -13.35 2.40 -6.92
C ARG A 84 -13.33 3.23 -8.19
N ASP A 85 -12.55 4.31 -8.22
CA ASP A 85 -12.42 5.16 -9.39
C ASP A 85 -11.82 4.42 -10.58
N ALA A 86 -10.98 3.41 -10.32
CA ALA A 86 -10.40 2.56 -11.35
C ALA A 86 -11.33 1.41 -11.78
N GLY A 87 -12.53 1.34 -11.21
CA GLY A 87 -13.50 0.30 -11.53
C GLY A 87 -13.38 -0.96 -10.69
N GLY A 88 -12.57 -0.94 -9.64
CA GLY A 88 -12.36 -2.10 -8.78
C GLY A 88 -13.40 -2.24 -7.69
N GLU A 89 -13.53 -3.46 -7.19
CA GLU A 89 -14.36 -3.80 -6.04
C GLU A 89 -13.44 -4.15 -4.87
N LEU A 90 -13.43 -3.32 -3.84
CA LEU A 90 -12.63 -3.56 -2.64
C LEU A 90 -13.23 -4.76 -1.89
N ILE A 91 -12.40 -5.76 -1.63
CA ILE A 91 -12.83 -6.98 -0.95
C ILE A 91 -12.50 -6.92 0.54
N GLU A 92 -11.26 -6.54 0.88
CA GLU A 92 -10.84 -6.53 2.28
C GLU A 92 -9.68 -5.58 2.52
N THR A 93 -9.61 -5.04 3.74
CA THR A 93 -8.51 -4.23 4.23
C THR A 93 -8.02 -4.82 5.54
N LYS A 94 -6.71 -5.02 5.66
CA LYS A 94 -6.06 -5.55 6.86
C LYS A 94 -4.87 -4.70 7.26
N GLY A 95 -4.66 -4.56 8.56
CA GLY A 95 -3.43 -4.00 9.09
C GLY A 95 -2.27 -4.98 8.90
N MET A 96 -1.08 -4.43 8.72
CA MET A 96 0.14 -5.21 8.64
C MET A 96 1.10 -4.77 9.72
N PHE A 97 1.69 -5.75 10.40
CA PHE A 97 2.75 -5.51 11.35
C PHE A 97 3.93 -6.42 11.02
N TYR A 98 5.10 -5.82 10.89
CA TYR A 98 6.34 -6.54 10.70
C TYR A 98 7.24 -6.32 11.90
N ASN A 99 7.68 -7.42 12.54
CA ASN A 99 8.61 -7.36 13.66
C ASN A 99 10.03 -7.52 13.13
N PRO A 100 10.85 -6.46 13.15
CA PRO A 100 12.21 -6.54 12.59
C PRO A 100 13.15 -7.43 13.40
N ILE A 101 12.82 -7.71 14.66
CA ILE A 101 13.65 -8.57 15.52
C ILE A 101 13.44 -10.05 15.15
N THR A 102 12.19 -10.45 15.01
CA THR A 102 11.84 -11.85 14.71
C THR A 102 11.69 -12.13 13.22
N HIS A 103 11.71 -11.10 12.38
CA HIS A 103 11.44 -11.18 10.94
C HIS A 103 10.08 -11.82 10.62
N LYS A 104 9.11 -11.64 11.52
CA LYS A 104 7.76 -12.14 11.32
C LYS A 104 6.80 -11.01 11.02
N ALA A 105 5.90 -11.25 10.07
CA ALA A 105 4.82 -10.33 9.75
C ALA A 105 3.49 -10.98 10.10
N ASN A 106 2.49 -10.17 10.46
CA ASN A 106 1.13 -10.66 10.66
C ASN A 106 0.12 -9.67 10.09
N LEU A 107 -1.06 -10.18 9.81
CA LEU A 107 -2.20 -9.37 9.40
C LEU A 107 -3.17 -9.27 10.59
N ASN A 108 -3.75 -8.10 10.77
CA ASN A 108 -4.66 -7.83 11.88
C ASN A 108 -5.65 -6.73 11.48
N ASN A 109 -6.44 -6.24 12.43
CA ASN A 109 -7.43 -5.20 12.16
C ASN A 109 -6.91 -3.79 12.48
N ASP A 110 -5.66 -3.64 12.88
CA ASP A 110 -5.07 -2.35 13.19
C ASP A 110 -4.48 -1.73 11.92
N LEU A 111 -5.16 -0.74 11.35
CA LEU A 111 -4.74 -0.02 10.15
C LEU A 111 -3.87 1.20 10.47
N GLY A 112 -3.40 1.32 11.72
CA GLY A 112 -2.75 2.54 12.20
C GLY A 112 -1.43 2.89 11.55
N VAL A 113 -0.67 1.93 11.03
CA VAL A 113 0.62 2.18 10.38
C VAL A 113 0.61 1.61 8.97
N ASN A 114 0.97 0.35 8.80
CA ASN A 114 0.90 -0.30 7.49
C ASN A 114 -0.41 -1.04 7.32
N TYR A 115 -0.90 -1.09 6.11
CA TYR A 115 -2.10 -1.86 5.80
C TYR A 115 -2.02 -2.46 4.40
N LEU A 116 -2.83 -3.48 4.19
CA LEU A 116 -2.96 -4.17 2.92
C LEU A 116 -4.42 -4.13 2.51
N MET A 117 -4.66 -3.81 1.24
CA MET A 117 -5.98 -3.93 0.62
C MET A 117 -5.91 -4.90 -0.52
N TYR A 118 -6.97 -5.68 -0.71
CA TYR A 118 -7.10 -6.37 -1.98
C TYR A 118 -8.48 -6.13 -2.57
N ALA A 119 -8.49 -6.11 -3.89
CA ALA A 119 -9.66 -5.75 -4.67
C ALA A 119 -9.77 -6.65 -5.89
N LYS A 120 -10.96 -6.72 -6.44
CA LYS A 120 -11.27 -7.51 -7.61
C LYS A 120 -11.63 -6.61 -8.77
N LYS A 121 -11.20 -6.98 -9.96
CA LYS A 121 -11.70 -6.38 -11.19
C LYS A 121 -12.92 -7.16 -11.65
N PRO A 122 -14.14 -6.56 -11.60
CA PRO A 122 -15.36 -7.24 -12.00
C PRO A 122 -15.35 -7.74 -13.43
#